data_19ce27c0be8ebac771ddd62a93b08284
#
_entry.id   19ce27c0be8ebac771ddd62a93b08284
#
_cell.length_a   1.000
_cell.length_b   1.000
_cell.length_c   1.000
_cell.angle_alpha   90.00
_cell.angle_beta   90.00
_cell.angle_gamma   90.00
#
_symmetry.space_group_name_H-M   'P 1'
#
loop_
_entity.id
_entity.type
_entity.pdbx_description
1 polymer ?
#
loop_
_entity_poly.entity_id
_entity_poly.type
_entity_poly.pdbx_seq_one_letter_code
_entity_poly.pdbx_strand_id
1 'polypeptide(L)'
;MKTSEIGQAVSSGAVDMGHWVTAYWYGKNPAASLFGTGPSYGMSSQEVMGWMEYGGGRKLYEETLAKVGFDYTGVFHMPMPAQPFGWFKKNVTKVSDVKGMKYRTVGLATNVLTAMGMVVRQLPGGEIQPAMKTGLIEAAEFNNPTSDSQFGMQDVSKHYHLGSFHQSQEMFEIPINNKTFNGLSPANKAVSYTHLTLPTSDLV
;
A
#
# COMPACT_ATOMS: atom_id res chain seq x y z
N MET A 1 -16.64 4.53 4.22
CA MET A 1 -16.03 4.05 2.96
C MET A 1 -14.82 3.19 3.33
N LYS A 2 -14.66 2.04 2.70
CA LYS A 2 -13.48 1.18 2.91
C LYS A 2 -12.27 1.72 2.16
N THR A 3 -11.07 1.48 2.67
CA THR A 3 -9.82 1.93 2.02
C THR A 3 -9.72 1.43 0.57
N SER A 4 -10.17 0.20 0.30
CA SER A 4 -10.18 -0.39 -1.04
C SER A 4 -11.14 0.29 -2.03
N GLU A 5 -12.02 1.16 -1.58
CA GLU A 5 -13.03 1.85 -2.39
C GLU A 5 -12.61 3.28 -2.77
N ILE A 6 -11.53 3.79 -2.19
CA ILE A 6 -11.09 5.20 -2.34
C ILE A 6 -10.87 5.55 -3.82
N GLY A 7 -10.10 4.76 -4.56
CA GLY A 7 -9.84 5.03 -5.98
C GLY A 7 -11.11 5.09 -6.82
N GLN A 8 -12.09 4.22 -6.55
CA GLN A 8 -13.38 4.25 -7.25
C GLN A 8 -14.20 5.49 -6.88
N ALA A 9 -14.20 5.88 -5.60
CA ALA A 9 -14.94 7.06 -5.14
C ALA A 9 -14.36 8.35 -5.72
N VAL A 10 -13.03 8.47 -5.80
CA VAL A 10 -12.37 9.61 -6.45
C VAL A 10 -12.64 9.59 -7.95
N SER A 11 -12.48 8.45 -8.61
CA SER A 11 -12.70 8.30 -10.06
C SER A 11 -14.12 8.69 -10.46
N SER A 12 -15.13 8.30 -9.66
CA SER A 12 -16.54 8.65 -9.92
C SER A 12 -16.90 10.10 -9.57
N GLY A 13 -16.02 10.84 -8.90
CA GLY A 13 -16.30 12.19 -8.39
C GLY A 13 -17.18 12.22 -7.14
N ALA A 14 -17.37 11.08 -6.47
CA ALA A 14 -18.07 11.06 -5.18
C ALA A 14 -17.29 11.78 -4.07
N VAL A 15 -15.97 11.85 -4.22
CA VAL A 15 -15.06 12.70 -3.43
C VAL A 15 -14.01 13.31 -4.38
N ASP A 16 -13.51 14.49 -4.04
CA ASP A 16 -12.54 15.19 -4.89
C ASP A 16 -11.14 14.57 -4.86
N MET A 17 -10.74 14.05 -3.70
CA MET A 17 -9.43 13.42 -3.50
C MET A 17 -9.48 12.41 -2.36
N GLY A 18 -8.46 11.59 -2.29
CA GLY A 18 -8.30 10.60 -1.23
C GLY A 18 -6.84 10.34 -0.90
N HIS A 19 -6.62 9.40 0.01
CA HIS A 19 -5.29 8.93 0.38
C HIS A 19 -5.33 7.41 0.59
N TRP A 20 -4.49 6.67 -0.11
CA TRP A 20 -4.47 5.22 -0.05
C TRP A 20 -3.17 4.61 -0.62
N VAL A 21 -3.14 3.30 -0.77
CA VAL A 21 -2.06 2.56 -1.45
C VAL A 21 -2.64 1.82 -2.65
N THR A 22 -1.97 1.88 -3.79
CA THR A 22 -2.44 1.27 -5.04
C THR A 22 -2.56 -0.26 -4.96
N ALA A 23 -1.89 -0.90 -4.01
CA ALA A 23 -2.01 -2.33 -3.76
C ALA A 23 -3.45 -2.79 -3.44
N TYR A 24 -4.32 -1.89 -2.97
CA TYR A 24 -5.73 -2.22 -2.71
C TYR A 24 -6.55 -2.55 -3.96
N TRP A 25 -6.10 -2.16 -5.14
CA TRP A 25 -6.75 -2.53 -6.40
C TRP A 25 -6.02 -3.63 -7.19
N TYR A 26 -5.17 -4.38 -6.49
CA TYR A 26 -4.53 -5.59 -7.00
C TYR A 26 -5.53 -6.52 -7.72
N GLY A 27 -6.73 -6.70 -7.18
CA GLY A 27 -7.79 -7.52 -7.78
C GLY A 27 -8.33 -6.99 -9.12
N LYS A 28 -8.15 -5.70 -9.44
CA LYS A 28 -8.49 -5.13 -10.74
C LYS A 28 -7.34 -5.29 -11.74
N ASN A 29 -6.12 -5.03 -11.30
CA ASN A 29 -4.90 -5.20 -12.09
C ASN A 29 -3.70 -5.42 -11.16
N PRO A 30 -3.05 -6.60 -11.20
CA PRO A 30 -1.89 -6.89 -10.35
C PRO A 30 -0.73 -5.90 -10.50
N ALA A 31 -0.57 -5.27 -11.68
CA ALA A 31 0.47 -4.26 -11.91
C ALA A 31 0.33 -3.04 -10.98
N ALA A 32 -0.87 -2.78 -10.45
CA ALA A 32 -1.09 -1.69 -9.50
C ALA A 32 -0.19 -1.80 -8.26
N SER A 33 0.04 -3.01 -7.78
CA SER A 33 0.90 -3.24 -6.62
C SER A 33 2.34 -2.80 -6.84
N LEU A 34 2.85 -2.85 -8.08
CA LEU A 34 4.24 -2.46 -8.38
C LEU A 34 4.51 -0.98 -8.10
N PHE A 35 3.48 -0.15 -8.12
CA PHE A 35 3.59 1.28 -7.86
C PHE A 35 3.44 1.62 -6.37
N GLY A 36 2.71 0.82 -5.59
CA GLY A 36 2.45 1.08 -4.18
C GLY A 36 3.25 0.20 -3.23
N THR A 37 3.36 -1.10 -3.54
CA THR A 37 4.12 -2.07 -2.74
C THR A 37 5.05 -2.84 -3.68
N GLY A 38 6.34 -2.64 -3.57
CA GLY A 38 7.30 -3.33 -4.43
C GLY A 38 7.30 -4.85 -4.21
N PRO A 39 7.74 -5.65 -5.21
CA PRO A 39 7.92 -7.08 -5.04
C PRO A 39 9.07 -7.37 -4.08
N SER A 40 9.12 -8.60 -3.57
CA SER A 40 10.29 -9.07 -2.83
C SER A 40 11.57 -8.81 -3.62
N TYR A 41 12.59 -8.26 -2.95
CA TYR A 41 13.88 -7.90 -3.57
C TYR A 41 13.78 -6.84 -4.69
N GLY A 42 12.70 -6.07 -4.73
CA GLY A 42 12.52 -4.94 -5.65
C GLY A 42 13.27 -3.69 -5.24
N MET A 43 13.02 -2.62 -5.95
CA MET A 43 13.60 -1.30 -5.68
C MET A 43 13.21 -0.78 -4.29
N SER A 44 14.07 0.04 -3.69
CA SER A 44 13.72 0.86 -2.52
C SER A 44 12.68 1.93 -2.89
N SER A 45 12.05 2.53 -1.90
CA SER A 45 11.09 3.61 -2.13
C SER A 45 11.71 4.83 -2.83
N GLN A 46 12.97 5.17 -2.53
CA GLN A 46 13.69 6.25 -3.18
C GLN A 46 13.97 5.94 -4.66
N GLU A 47 14.35 4.71 -4.97
CA GLU A 47 14.55 4.27 -6.37
C GLU A 47 13.23 4.27 -7.14
N VAL A 48 12.12 3.84 -6.52
CA VAL A 48 10.79 3.89 -7.13
C VAL A 48 10.39 5.35 -7.40
N MET A 49 10.60 6.27 -6.46
CA MET A 49 10.35 7.71 -6.70
C MET A 49 11.15 8.23 -7.87
N GLY A 50 12.46 7.95 -7.91
CA GLY A 50 13.32 8.33 -9.04
C GLY A 50 12.85 7.73 -10.37
N TRP A 51 12.44 6.47 -10.36
CA TRP A 51 11.88 5.82 -11.54
C TRP A 51 10.55 6.45 -11.98
N MET A 52 9.66 6.77 -11.03
CA MET A 52 8.39 7.45 -11.32
C MET A 52 8.61 8.81 -12.01
N GLU A 53 9.58 9.61 -11.53
CA GLU A 53 9.80 10.95 -12.06
C GLU A 53 10.68 10.98 -13.32
N TYR A 54 11.69 10.12 -13.40
CA TYR A 54 12.73 10.20 -14.44
C TYR A 54 12.85 8.93 -15.30
N GLY A 55 12.31 7.80 -14.83
CA GLY A 55 12.47 6.50 -15.47
C GLY A 55 11.27 6.01 -16.28
N GLY A 56 10.25 6.85 -16.46
CA GLY A 56 9.04 6.49 -17.21
C GLY A 56 7.95 5.79 -16.38
N GLY A 57 8.13 5.64 -15.06
CA GLY A 57 7.16 4.99 -14.18
C GLY A 57 5.80 5.68 -14.19
N ARG A 58 5.76 7.01 -14.19
CA ARG A 58 4.53 7.80 -14.27
C ARG A 58 3.69 7.45 -15.50
N LYS A 59 4.32 7.36 -16.68
CA LYS A 59 3.63 6.99 -17.91
C LYS A 59 3.02 5.59 -17.83
N LEU A 60 3.76 4.61 -17.30
CA LEU A 60 3.26 3.26 -17.13
C LEU A 60 2.13 3.20 -16.09
N TYR A 61 2.19 4.03 -15.07
CA TYR A 61 1.13 4.16 -14.09
C TYR A 61 -0.16 4.70 -14.72
N GLU A 62 -0.08 5.79 -15.48
CA GLU A 62 -1.22 6.38 -16.21
C GLU A 62 -1.85 5.39 -17.19
N GLU A 63 -1.03 4.63 -17.93
CA GLU A 63 -1.52 3.55 -18.80
C GLU A 63 -2.25 2.45 -18.00
N THR A 64 -1.78 2.15 -16.79
CA THR A 64 -2.40 1.18 -15.90
C THR A 64 -3.73 1.68 -15.35
N LEU A 65 -3.82 2.96 -14.96
CA LEU A 65 -5.07 3.62 -14.58
C LEU A 65 -6.11 3.54 -15.69
N ALA A 66 -5.72 3.90 -16.91
CA ALA A 66 -6.59 3.86 -18.07
C ALA A 66 -7.13 2.44 -18.35
N LYS A 67 -6.29 1.40 -18.21
CA LYS A 67 -6.69 0.00 -18.41
C LYS A 67 -7.73 -0.49 -17.38
N VAL A 68 -7.71 0.03 -16.17
CA VAL A 68 -8.70 -0.34 -15.15
C VAL A 68 -9.92 0.59 -15.13
N GLY A 69 -9.91 1.64 -15.96
CA GLY A 69 -11.02 2.57 -16.09
C GLY A 69 -11.12 3.56 -14.92
N PHE A 70 -10.02 3.89 -14.28
CA PHE A 70 -9.96 4.96 -13.28
C PHE A 70 -9.71 6.32 -13.94
N ASP A 71 -10.48 7.32 -13.57
CA ASP A 71 -10.41 8.69 -14.05
C ASP A 71 -9.98 9.64 -12.92
N TYR A 72 -8.69 9.62 -12.60
CA TYR A 72 -8.05 10.50 -11.64
C TYR A 72 -6.57 10.73 -11.94
N THR A 73 -6.00 11.80 -11.43
CA THR A 73 -4.56 12.04 -11.38
C THR A 73 -3.99 11.53 -10.07
N GLY A 74 -3.05 10.59 -10.13
CA GLY A 74 -2.38 10.05 -8.95
C GLY A 74 -1.05 10.79 -8.65
N VAL A 75 -0.86 11.21 -7.41
CA VAL A 75 0.40 11.78 -6.92
C VAL A 75 0.97 10.87 -5.86
N PHE A 76 2.16 10.33 -6.09
CA PHE A 76 2.85 9.46 -5.13
C PHE A 76 3.60 10.29 -4.10
N HIS A 77 3.55 9.84 -2.84
CA HIS A 77 4.20 10.50 -1.72
C HIS A 77 4.47 9.52 -0.56
N MET A 78 5.06 10.02 0.52
CA MET A 78 5.40 9.24 1.72
C MET A 78 6.14 7.93 1.39
N PRO A 79 7.34 8.02 0.80
CA PRO A 79 8.15 6.84 0.56
C PRO A 79 8.50 6.15 1.87
N MET A 80 8.19 4.86 1.97
CA MET A 80 8.43 4.06 3.16
C MET A 80 9.35 2.88 2.85
N PRO A 81 10.18 2.45 3.81
CA PRO A 81 10.97 1.23 3.65
C PRO A 81 10.09 -0.03 3.58
N ALA A 82 10.72 -1.20 3.43
CA ALA A 82 10.05 -2.47 3.53
C ALA A 82 9.20 -2.57 4.81
N GLN A 83 7.98 -3.05 4.67
CA GLN A 83 7.11 -3.26 5.83
C GLN A 83 7.63 -4.39 6.71
N PRO A 84 7.38 -4.33 8.03
CA PRO A 84 7.56 -5.46 8.93
C PRO A 84 6.74 -6.68 8.48
N PHE A 85 7.21 -7.87 8.80
CA PHE A 85 6.42 -9.10 8.60
C PHE A 85 5.14 -9.07 9.46
N GLY A 86 5.14 -8.29 10.53
CA GLY A 86 3.95 -7.87 11.25
C GLY A 86 3.68 -8.62 12.54
N TRP A 87 2.41 -8.74 12.86
CA TRP A 87 1.87 -9.19 14.14
C TRP A 87 1.34 -10.61 14.07
N PHE A 88 1.74 -11.45 15.03
CA PHE A 88 1.43 -12.87 15.06
C PHE A 88 0.87 -13.28 16.42
N LYS A 89 -0.19 -14.09 16.44
CA LYS A 89 -0.72 -14.68 17.68
C LYS A 89 0.23 -15.72 18.28
N LYS A 90 1.05 -16.36 17.45
CA LYS A 90 2.07 -17.33 17.84
C LYS A 90 3.44 -16.85 17.39
N ASN A 91 4.47 -17.14 18.14
CA ASN A 91 5.83 -16.84 17.72
C ASN A 91 6.22 -17.68 16.51
N VAL A 92 6.86 -17.04 15.53
CA VAL A 92 7.36 -17.66 14.30
C VAL A 92 8.87 -17.68 14.36
N THR A 93 9.47 -18.87 14.34
CA THR A 93 10.92 -19.06 14.45
C THR A 93 11.53 -19.76 13.24
N LYS A 94 10.70 -20.43 12.45
CA LYS A 94 11.11 -21.18 11.25
C LYS A 94 10.00 -21.15 10.18
N VAL A 95 10.38 -21.39 8.94
CA VAL A 95 9.46 -21.34 7.79
C VAL A 95 8.27 -22.31 7.93
N SER A 96 8.47 -23.47 8.59
CA SER A 96 7.36 -24.41 8.80
C SER A 96 6.25 -23.89 9.71
N ASP A 97 6.53 -22.88 10.55
CA ASP A 97 5.57 -22.34 11.53
C ASP A 97 4.46 -21.52 10.83
N VAL A 98 4.70 -21.05 9.60
CA VAL A 98 3.74 -20.27 8.83
C VAL A 98 2.81 -21.12 7.95
N LYS A 99 3.07 -22.43 7.81
CA LYS A 99 2.22 -23.31 6.98
C LYS A 99 0.80 -23.40 7.56
N GLY A 100 -0.18 -23.14 6.71
CA GLY A 100 -1.60 -23.14 7.06
C GLY A 100 -2.05 -21.94 7.90
N MET A 101 -1.14 -21.03 8.26
CA MET A 101 -1.46 -19.85 9.05
C MET A 101 -2.34 -18.90 8.25
N LYS A 102 -3.42 -18.45 8.85
CA LYS A 102 -4.32 -17.44 8.27
C LYS A 102 -3.69 -16.06 8.43
N TYR A 103 -3.16 -15.55 7.33
CA TYR A 103 -2.39 -14.30 7.33
C TYR A 103 -3.07 -13.24 6.45
N ARG A 104 -3.12 -12.00 6.95
CA ARG A 104 -3.60 -10.86 6.17
C ARG A 104 -2.44 -10.13 5.51
N THR A 105 -2.53 -9.92 4.22
CA THR A 105 -1.69 -8.99 3.46
C THR A 105 -2.47 -8.41 2.29
N VAL A 106 -1.84 -7.54 1.50
CA VAL A 106 -2.41 -6.97 0.26
C VAL A 106 -1.38 -7.04 -0.88
N GLY A 107 -1.86 -6.86 -2.11
CA GLY A 107 -0.99 -6.77 -3.28
C GLY A 107 -0.24 -8.06 -3.62
N LEU A 108 0.92 -7.92 -4.23
CA LEU A 108 1.77 -9.02 -4.72
C LEU A 108 2.28 -9.95 -3.62
N ALA A 109 2.42 -9.46 -2.39
CA ALA A 109 2.79 -10.28 -1.24
C ALA A 109 1.86 -11.48 -1.04
N THR A 110 0.59 -11.37 -1.46
CA THR A 110 -0.38 -12.46 -1.47
C THR A 110 0.17 -13.70 -2.19
N ASN A 111 0.79 -13.53 -3.34
CA ASN A 111 1.30 -14.65 -4.14
C ASN A 111 2.48 -15.33 -3.44
N VAL A 112 3.41 -14.55 -2.93
CA VAL A 112 4.60 -15.06 -2.22
C VAL A 112 4.20 -15.87 -1.00
N LEU A 113 3.36 -15.30 -0.15
CA LEU A 113 2.97 -15.92 1.12
C LEU A 113 2.05 -17.14 0.91
N THR A 114 1.20 -17.11 -0.13
CA THR A 114 0.43 -18.29 -0.52
C THR A 114 1.35 -19.42 -1.00
N ALA A 115 2.38 -19.12 -1.80
CA ALA A 115 3.36 -20.10 -2.25
C ALA A 115 4.18 -20.70 -1.08
N MET A 116 4.36 -19.94 0.01
CA MET A 116 4.97 -20.42 1.26
C MET A 116 4.03 -21.30 2.09
N GLY A 117 2.79 -21.48 1.66
CA GLY A 117 1.80 -22.35 2.31
C GLY A 117 0.92 -21.64 3.35
N MET A 118 0.89 -20.31 3.38
CA MET A 118 -0.05 -19.56 4.21
C MET A 118 -1.45 -19.53 3.57
N VAL A 119 -2.47 -19.36 4.41
CA VAL A 119 -3.85 -19.09 3.99
C VAL A 119 -4.06 -17.58 4.00
N VAL A 120 -3.78 -16.94 2.86
CA VAL A 120 -3.81 -15.48 2.77
C VAL A 120 -5.23 -14.93 2.64
N ARG A 121 -5.50 -13.83 3.33
CA ARG A 121 -6.72 -13.03 3.26
C ARG A 121 -6.37 -11.58 2.95
N GLN A 122 -7.03 -11.01 1.96
CA GLN A 122 -6.94 -9.57 1.67
C GLN A 122 -8.07 -8.86 2.42
N LEU A 123 -7.72 -8.05 3.40
CA LEU A 123 -8.68 -7.26 4.18
C LEU A 123 -8.24 -5.80 4.21
N PRO A 124 -9.18 -4.84 4.12
CA PRO A 124 -8.90 -3.43 4.41
C PRO A 124 -8.31 -3.25 5.81
N GLY A 125 -7.47 -2.23 6.00
CA GLY A 125 -6.81 -1.98 7.29
C GLY A 125 -7.75 -1.99 8.47
N GLY A 126 -8.88 -1.29 8.39
CA GLY A 126 -9.88 -1.23 9.48
C GLY A 126 -10.52 -2.56 9.88
N GLU A 127 -10.37 -3.60 9.07
CA GLU A 127 -10.91 -4.94 9.35
C GLU A 127 -9.88 -5.87 10.04
N ILE A 128 -8.60 -5.49 10.11
CA ILE A 128 -7.53 -6.34 10.63
C ILE A 128 -7.74 -6.69 12.11
N GLN A 129 -7.88 -5.67 12.96
CA GLN A 129 -8.02 -5.88 14.39
C GLN A 129 -9.26 -6.73 14.77
N PRO A 130 -10.46 -6.45 14.24
CA PRO A 130 -11.62 -7.31 14.44
C PRO A 130 -11.42 -8.75 13.96
N ALA A 131 -10.77 -8.94 12.79
CA ALA A 131 -10.50 -10.26 12.24
C ALA A 131 -9.49 -11.04 13.10
N MET A 132 -8.48 -10.37 13.67
CA MET A 132 -7.57 -10.98 14.64
C MET A 132 -8.28 -11.33 15.95
N LYS A 133 -9.13 -10.47 16.48
CA LYS A 133 -9.91 -10.75 17.69
C LYS A 133 -10.77 -12.01 17.55
N THR A 134 -11.48 -12.14 16.44
CA THR A 134 -12.37 -13.28 16.18
C THR A 134 -11.63 -14.57 15.75
N GLY A 135 -10.33 -14.50 15.43
CA GLY A 135 -9.59 -15.64 14.90
C GLY A 135 -9.84 -15.93 13.42
N LEU A 136 -10.48 -15.01 12.70
CA LEU A 136 -10.60 -15.08 11.24
C LEU A 136 -9.22 -15.08 10.58
N ILE A 137 -8.27 -14.32 11.16
CA ILE A 137 -6.84 -14.35 10.84
C ILE A 137 -6.01 -14.54 12.12
N GLU A 138 -4.81 -15.09 11.96
CA GLU A 138 -3.89 -15.40 13.06
C GLU A 138 -2.67 -14.48 13.05
N ALA A 139 -2.42 -13.81 11.91
CA ALA A 139 -1.33 -12.86 11.75
C ALA A 139 -1.67 -11.84 10.66
N ALA A 140 -1.02 -10.67 10.73
CA ALA A 140 -1.20 -9.59 9.78
C ALA A 140 0.01 -8.64 9.76
N GLU A 141 0.37 -8.16 8.60
CA GLU A 141 1.09 -6.89 8.44
C GLU A 141 0.10 -5.74 8.35
N PHE A 142 0.56 -4.52 8.60
CA PHE A 142 -0.25 -3.33 8.33
C PHE A 142 0.61 -2.21 7.74
N ASN A 143 1.58 -1.67 8.49
CA ASN A 143 2.36 -0.55 7.98
C ASN A 143 3.76 -0.47 8.62
N ASN A 144 3.90 0.15 9.77
CA ASN A 144 5.15 0.32 10.51
C ASN A 144 4.91 0.28 12.02
N PRO A 145 5.96 0.14 12.87
CA PRO A 145 5.78 0.00 14.31
C PRO A 145 4.94 1.09 14.97
N THR A 146 5.11 2.33 14.54
CA THR A 146 4.40 3.48 15.14
C THR A 146 2.91 3.44 14.79
N SER A 147 2.55 3.33 13.51
CA SER A 147 1.16 3.29 13.10
C SER A 147 0.45 2.03 13.56
N ASP A 148 1.13 0.89 13.55
CA ASP A 148 0.60 -0.38 14.04
C ASP A 148 0.26 -0.31 15.52
N SER A 149 1.12 0.34 16.32
CA SER A 149 0.88 0.58 17.74
C SER A 149 -0.31 1.54 17.97
N GLN A 150 -0.39 2.63 17.21
CA GLN A 150 -1.53 3.55 17.28
C GLN A 150 -2.83 2.87 16.86
N PHE A 151 -2.75 1.91 15.95
CA PHE A 151 -3.88 1.11 15.49
C PHE A 151 -4.30 0.03 16.50
N GLY A 152 -3.53 -0.17 17.58
CA GLY A 152 -3.86 -1.11 18.66
C GLY A 152 -3.56 -2.57 18.33
N MET A 153 -2.59 -2.86 17.46
CA MET A 153 -2.24 -4.23 17.08
C MET A 153 -1.68 -5.04 18.24
N GLN A 154 -1.00 -4.40 19.19
CA GLN A 154 -0.48 -5.03 20.42
C GLN A 154 -1.59 -5.58 21.33
N ASP A 155 -2.82 -5.10 21.20
CA ASP A 155 -3.95 -5.56 22.00
C ASP A 155 -4.48 -6.92 21.53
N VAL A 156 -4.22 -7.26 20.26
CA VAL A 156 -4.74 -8.48 19.62
C VAL A 156 -3.65 -9.50 19.28
N SER A 157 -2.38 -9.11 19.42
CA SER A 157 -1.21 -9.96 19.16
C SER A 157 -0.06 -9.65 20.11
N LYS A 158 0.76 -10.66 20.40
CA LYS A 158 1.90 -10.52 21.34
C LYS A 158 3.28 -10.64 20.66
N HIS A 159 3.33 -11.05 19.42
CA HIS A 159 4.58 -11.25 18.70
C HIS A 159 4.64 -10.32 17.51
N TYR A 160 5.71 -9.52 17.42
CA TYR A 160 5.95 -8.60 16.33
C TYR A 160 7.28 -8.92 15.64
N HIS A 161 7.26 -9.15 14.34
CA HIS A 161 8.43 -9.47 13.54
C HIS A 161 8.76 -8.31 12.61
N LEU A 162 9.88 -7.61 12.88
CA LEU A 162 10.36 -6.49 12.08
C LEU A 162 10.97 -6.92 10.75
N GLY A 163 11.73 -8.03 10.77
CA GLY A 163 12.38 -8.54 9.57
C GLY A 163 11.38 -9.01 8.55
N SER A 164 11.52 -8.55 7.32
CA SER A 164 10.60 -8.91 6.23
C SER A 164 11.30 -8.91 4.87
N PHE A 165 10.69 -9.65 3.95
CA PHE A 165 11.10 -9.76 2.55
C PHE A 165 9.89 -9.72 1.60
N HIS A 166 8.66 -9.66 2.12
CA HIS A 166 7.44 -9.86 1.32
C HIS A 166 7.12 -8.67 0.41
N GLN A 167 7.63 -7.49 0.74
CA GLN A 167 7.61 -6.29 -0.11
C GLN A 167 8.83 -5.41 0.16
N SER A 168 9.37 -4.81 -0.91
CA SER A 168 10.62 -4.03 -0.83
C SER A 168 10.42 -2.61 -0.32
N GLN A 169 9.24 -2.05 -0.52
CA GLN A 169 8.89 -0.68 -0.16
C GLN A 169 7.39 -0.48 -0.11
N GLU A 170 6.95 0.67 0.40
CA GLU A 170 5.58 1.16 0.26
C GLU A 170 5.56 2.63 -0.17
N MET A 171 4.66 2.94 -1.10
CA MET A 171 4.39 4.31 -1.57
C MET A 171 2.90 4.57 -1.44
N PHE A 172 2.57 5.66 -0.79
CA PHE A 172 1.18 6.14 -0.75
C PHE A 172 0.85 6.97 -1.98
N GLU A 173 -0.42 7.02 -2.29
CA GLU A 173 -0.96 7.80 -3.39
C GLU A 173 -2.05 8.74 -2.89
N ILE A 174 -2.03 9.96 -3.42
CA ILE A 174 -3.16 10.87 -3.37
C ILE A 174 -3.80 10.86 -4.76
N PRO A 175 -4.90 10.12 -4.97
CA PRO A 175 -5.72 10.24 -6.16
C PRO A 175 -6.54 11.53 -6.08
N ILE A 176 -6.57 12.31 -7.17
CA ILE A 176 -7.34 13.55 -7.31
C ILE A 176 -8.24 13.40 -8.54
N ASN A 177 -9.54 13.57 -8.38
CA ASN A 177 -10.48 13.50 -9.50
C ASN A 177 -10.04 14.43 -10.64
N ASN A 178 -10.03 13.94 -11.88
CA ASN A 178 -9.50 14.71 -13.01
C ASN A 178 -10.29 15.99 -13.29
N LYS A 179 -11.59 16.02 -13.07
CA LYS A 179 -12.39 17.25 -13.21
C LYS A 179 -11.95 18.29 -12.19
N THR A 180 -11.78 17.90 -10.93
CA THR A 180 -11.28 18.76 -9.85
C THR A 180 -9.86 19.24 -10.14
N PHE A 181 -8.94 18.30 -10.46
CA PHE A 181 -7.55 18.65 -10.76
C PHE A 181 -7.42 19.60 -11.97
N ASN A 182 -8.16 19.33 -13.06
CA ASN A 182 -8.13 20.16 -14.26
C ASN A 182 -8.74 21.55 -14.02
N GLY A 183 -9.65 21.68 -13.08
CA GLY A 183 -10.22 22.97 -12.66
C GLY A 183 -9.28 23.86 -11.86
N LEU A 184 -8.15 23.33 -11.35
CA LEU A 184 -7.16 24.13 -10.63
C LEU A 184 -6.42 25.10 -11.56
N SER A 185 -6.04 26.26 -11.02
CA SER A 185 -5.14 27.18 -11.72
C SER A 185 -3.77 26.53 -11.97
N PRO A 186 -3.00 26.98 -12.98
CA PRO A 186 -1.64 26.47 -13.21
C PRO A 186 -0.74 26.57 -11.96
N ALA A 187 -0.87 27.65 -11.20
CA ALA A 187 -0.11 27.83 -9.95
C ALA A 187 -0.49 26.77 -8.91
N ASN A 188 -1.78 26.49 -8.71
CA ASN A 188 -2.23 25.48 -7.75
C ASN A 188 -1.86 24.07 -8.19
N LYS A 189 -1.86 23.76 -9.48
CA LYS A 189 -1.36 22.48 -10.00
C LYS A 189 0.13 22.31 -9.68
N ALA A 190 0.93 23.33 -9.93
CA ALA A 190 2.37 23.32 -9.63
C ALA A 190 2.61 23.11 -8.12
N VAL A 191 1.90 23.85 -7.27
CA VAL A 191 1.97 23.70 -5.81
C VAL A 191 1.59 22.27 -5.37
N SER A 192 0.53 21.70 -5.94
CA SER A 192 0.11 20.33 -5.61
C SER A 192 1.23 19.33 -5.91
N TYR A 193 1.87 19.41 -7.08
CA TYR A 193 3.01 18.55 -7.39
C TYR A 193 4.19 18.80 -6.45
N THR A 194 4.58 20.07 -6.28
CA THR A 194 5.74 20.43 -5.47
C THR A 194 5.60 19.97 -4.02
N HIS A 195 4.49 20.21 -3.38
CA HIS A 195 4.31 19.88 -1.95
C HIS A 195 3.93 18.43 -1.67
N LEU A 196 3.39 17.70 -2.64
CA LEU A 196 3.11 16.28 -2.48
C LEU A 196 4.30 15.39 -2.84
N THR A 197 5.10 15.80 -3.83
CA THR A 197 6.29 15.06 -4.25
C THR A 197 7.58 15.50 -3.56
N LEU A 198 7.57 16.62 -2.88
CA LEU A 198 8.70 17.02 -2.06
C LEU A 198 8.81 16.12 -0.86
N PRO A 199 9.74 15.61 -0.83
CA PRO A 199 10.73 15.81 -0.27
C PRO A 199 11.74 15.54 0.53
N THR A 200 12.50 15.03 0.05
CA THR A 200 13.75 14.53 0.63
C THR A 200 14.97 15.34 0.21
N SER A 201 14.84 16.27 -0.70
CA SER A 201 15.95 17.11 -1.14
C SER A 201 16.34 18.22 -0.16
N ASP A 202 15.45 18.59 0.76
CA ASP A 202 15.73 19.63 1.75
C ASP A 202 16.09 19.07 3.14
N LEU A 203 16.34 17.77 3.22
CA LEU A 203 16.77 17.08 4.44
C LEU A 203 18.25 16.58 4.36
N VAL A 204 19.03 17.14 3.45
CA VAL A 204 20.48 16.92 3.36
C VAL A 204 21.23 18.18 3.71
#